data_250540346e9a9f445877d60b3607db0b
#
_entry.id   250540346e9a9f445877d60b3607db0b
#
_cell.length_a   1.000
_cell.length_b   1.000
_cell.length_c   1.000
_cell.angle_alpha   90.00
_cell.angle_beta   90.00
_cell.angle_gamma   90.00
#
_symmetry.space_group_name_H-M   'P 1'
#
loop_
_entity.id
_entity.type
_entity.pdbx_description
1 polymer ?
#
loop_
_entity_poly.entity_id
_entity_poly.type
_entity_poly.pdbx_seq_one_letter_code
_entity_poly.pdbx_strand_id
1 'polypeptide(L)'
;MSVQLHLRVPGEKGRPAPLAAQIHLEAPGAAAYPLHHDLEEMFASPELPGTAARGFLLAALGVWAADKLLPRRAAADAWTRQIVLHLPAPKPWSALAPDLSRLLNFLTGDDWTLKPRATGIDPGFLKAAWPHPWRPQAVALFSGGLDSLVGAIDLLEAGKRLVVVSRYDFGQLASIQQGLAAALKRHYGPDRVHHLGVRVQFPESPELTLRSRSLLYLALGLATAAAFGDGTLLYLPENGWVSH
;
A
#
# COMPACT_ATOMS: atom_id res chain seq x y z
N MET A 1 23.46 -9.56 12.65
CA MET A 1 22.43 -9.27 13.66
C MET A 1 21.13 -8.90 12.97
N SER A 2 20.00 -9.48 13.36
CA SER A 2 18.71 -9.10 12.82
C SER A 2 18.24 -7.75 13.35
N VAL A 3 17.71 -6.91 12.48
CA VAL A 3 17.11 -5.63 12.87
C VAL A 3 15.65 -5.86 13.24
N GLN A 4 15.25 -5.38 14.41
CA GLN A 4 13.88 -5.46 14.89
C GLN A 4 13.14 -4.16 14.58
N LEU A 5 12.01 -4.25 13.91
CA LEU A 5 11.15 -3.11 13.60
C LEU A 5 9.73 -3.34 14.11
N HIS A 6 9.11 -2.31 14.62
CA HIS A 6 7.70 -2.30 15.01
C HIS A 6 6.92 -1.31 14.16
N LEU A 7 5.94 -1.80 13.42
CA LEU A 7 4.91 -0.92 12.84
C LEU A 7 3.88 -0.61 13.93
N ARG A 8 3.73 0.66 14.27
CA ARG A 8 2.78 1.17 15.25
C ARG A 8 1.59 1.80 14.54
N VAL A 9 0.40 1.55 15.06
CA VAL A 9 -0.83 2.21 14.61
C VAL A 9 -1.28 3.24 15.62
N PRO A 10 -2.06 4.27 15.22
CA PRO A 10 -2.57 5.29 16.12
C PRO A 10 -3.27 4.70 17.34
N GLY A 11 -3.01 5.26 18.51
CA GLY A 11 -3.62 4.82 19.78
C GLY A 11 -3.10 3.50 20.34
N GLU A 12 -2.17 2.83 19.69
CA GLU A 12 -1.59 1.57 20.17
C GLU A 12 -0.77 1.80 21.45
N LYS A 13 -1.19 1.14 22.53
CA LYS A 13 -0.51 1.15 23.83
C LYS A 13 0.41 -0.07 23.96
N GLY A 14 1.43 0.04 24.79
CA GLY A 14 2.36 -1.05 25.04
C GLY A 14 3.79 -0.71 24.59
N ARG A 15 4.76 -1.45 25.14
CA ARG A 15 6.18 -1.29 24.79
C ARG A 15 6.50 -2.12 23.55
N PRO A 16 7.31 -1.59 22.62
CA PRO A 16 7.90 -2.41 21.56
C PRO A 16 8.82 -3.48 22.14
N ALA A 17 9.17 -4.48 21.33
CA ALA A 17 10.23 -5.41 21.69
C ALA A 17 11.52 -4.64 21.99
N PRO A 18 12.36 -5.12 22.94
CA PRO A 18 13.64 -4.48 23.23
C PRO A 18 14.46 -4.28 21.96
N LEU A 19 15.08 -3.12 21.84
CA LEU A 19 15.93 -2.72 20.70
C LEU A 19 15.20 -2.57 19.34
N ALA A 20 13.86 -2.63 19.30
CA ALA A 20 13.12 -2.42 18.07
C ALA A 20 12.99 -0.93 17.75
N ALA A 21 13.38 -0.53 16.53
CA ALA A 21 13.02 0.76 16.00
C ALA A 21 11.51 0.78 15.69
N GLN A 22 10.88 1.94 15.89
CA GLN A 22 9.42 2.08 15.70
C GLN A 22 9.12 2.88 14.44
N ILE A 23 8.28 2.32 13.59
CA ILE A 23 7.67 2.99 12.45
C ILE A 23 6.26 3.37 12.86
N HIS A 24 5.93 4.66 12.85
CA HIS A 24 4.61 5.15 13.25
C HIS A 24 3.75 5.45 12.03
N LEU A 25 2.62 4.79 11.95
CA LEU A 25 1.57 5.08 10.97
C LEU A 25 0.70 6.22 11.53
N GLU A 26 1.24 7.44 11.52
CA GLU A 26 0.60 8.63 12.07
C GLU A 26 0.82 9.85 11.19
N ALA A 27 0.01 10.88 11.44
CA ALA A 27 0.12 12.18 10.78
C ALA A 27 1.49 12.85 11.01
N PRO A 28 1.89 13.80 10.18
CA PRO A 28 3.15 14.54 10.31
C PRO A 28 3.35 15.12 11.72
N GLY A 29 4.51 14.86 12.32
CA GLY A 29 4.89 15.37 13.65
C GLY A 29 4.94 14.34 14.78
N ALA A 30 4.54 13.10 14.56
CA ALA A 30 4.71 12.01 15.51
C ALA A 30 6.13 11.40 15.47
N ALA A 31 6.48 10.72 16.57
CA ALA A 31 7.84 10.32 16.94
C ALA A 31 8.62 9.42 15.97
N ALA A 32 9.89 9.38 16.18
CA ALA A 32 11.01 8.57 15.70
C ALA A 32 11.11 8.28 14.19
N TYR A 33 10.17 7.58 13.54
CA TYR A 33 10.17 7.34 12.09
C TYR A 33 8.73 7.44 11.55
N PRO A 34 8.25 8.66 11.26
CA PRO A 34 6.89 8.84 10.76
C PRO A 34 6.77 8.34 9.33
N LEU A 35 5.79 7.49 9.08
CA LEU A 35 5.33 7.18 7.75
C LEU A 35 4.21 8.16 7.40
N HIS A 36 4.51 9.09 6.50
CA HIS A 36 3.52 10.08 6.04
C HIS A 36 2.59 9.45 5.02
N HIS A 37 1.30 9.59 5.22
CA HIS A 37 0.29 9.09 4.30
C HIS A 37 -0.97 9.97 4.33
N ASP A 38 -1.76 9.83 3.28
CA ASP A 38 -3.12 10.36 3.15
C ASP A 38 -4.11 9.22 2.83
N LEU A 39 -3.94 8.10 3.54
CA LEU A 39 -4.78 6.89 3.35
C LEU A 39 -6.27 7.15 3.64
N GLU A 40 -6.59 8.20 4.37
CA GLU A 40 -7.96 8.61 4.67
C GLU A 40 -8.75 8.90 3.38
N GLU A 41 -8.11 9.49 2.38
CA GLU A 41 -8.73 9.75 1.08
C GLU A 41 -9.07 8.45 0.33
N MET A 42 -8.28 7.40 0.56
CA MET A 42 -8.49 6.08 -0.04
C MET A 42 -9.78 5.41 0.40
N PHE A 43 -10.21 5.70 1.63
CA PHE A 43 -11.40 5.10 2.22
C PHE A 43 -12.67 5.94 2.05
N ALA A 44 -12.69 6.83 1.06
CA ALA A 44 -13.92 7.36 0.49
C ALA A 44 -14.69 6.23 -0.20
N SER A 45 -15.23 5.30 0.59
CA SER A 45 -15.88 4.08 0.14
C SER A 45 -17.11 3.78 1.00
N PRO A 46 -18.10 3.02 0.50
CA PRO A 46 -19.29 2.68 1.27
C PRO A 46 -18.96 1.91 2.56
N GLU A 47 -17.91 1.10 2.54
CA GLU A 47 -17.54 0.21 3.63
C GLU A 47 -16.02 0.27 3.89
N LEU A 48 -15.60 -0.06 5.09
CA LEU A 48 -14.19 -0.30 5.36
C LEU A 48 -13.77 -1.64 4.77
N PRO A 49 -12.53 -1.75 4.23
CA PRO A 49 -12.03 -3.03 3.76
C PRO A 49 -12.08 -4.07 4.88
N GLY A 50 -12.36 -5.31 4.53
CA GLY A 50 -12.32 -6.44 5.47
C GLY A 50 -10.96 -6.57 6.17
N THR A 51 -10.93 -7.23 7.32
CA THR A 51 -9.74 -7.37 8.18
C THR A 51 -8.53 -7.96 7.46
N ALA A 52 -8.75 -8.88 6.51
CA ALA A 52 -7.67 -9.46 5.69
C ALA A 52 -6.99 -8.42 4.80
N ALA A 53 -7.78 -7.63 4.06
CA ALA A 53 -7.26 -6.59 3.17
C ALA A 53 -6.55 -5.46 3.96
N ARG A 54 -7.10 -5.06 5.11
CA ARG A 54 -6.45 -4.11 6.01
C ARG A 54 -5.13 -4.64 6.57
N GLY A 55 -5.09 -5.90 6.97
CA GLY A 55 -3.87 -6.56 7.45
C GLY A 55 -2.79 -6.60 6.36
N PHE A 56 -3.16 -6.88 5.11
CA PHE A 56 -2.24 -6.86 3.98
C PHE A 56 -1.70 -5.45 3.69
N LEU A 57 -2.56 -4.44 3.74
CA LEU A 57 -2.14 -3.05 3.59
C LEU A 57 -1.13 -2.64 4.67
N LEU A 58 -1.40 -2.96 5.94
CA LEU A 58 -0.48 -2.70 7.03
C LEU A 58 0.86 -3.42 6.87
N ALA A 59 0.83 -4.69 6.43
CA ALA A 59 2.04 -5.45 6.15
C ALA A 59 2.85 -4.77 5.02
N ALA A 60 2.21 -4.40 3.92
CA ALA A 60 2.86 -3.74 2.79
C ALA A 60 3.45 -2.37 3.16
N LEU A 61 2.75 -1.58 3.97
CA LEU A 61 3.25 -0.30 4.49
C LEU A 61 4.48 -0.49 5.39
N GLY A 62 4.42 -1.46 6.30
CA GLY A 62 5.54 -1.79 7.19
C GLY A 62 6.76 -2.31 6.43
N VAL A 63 6.55 -3.18 5.46
CA VAL A 63 7.62 -3.70 4.57
C VAL A 63 8.25 -2.57 3.76
N TRP A 64 7.42 -1.72 3.14
CA TRP A 64 7.90 -0.60 2.36
C TRP A 64 8.70 0.40 3.20
N ALA A 65 8.21 0.74 4.39
CA ALA A 65 8.92 1.62 5.31
C ALA A 65 10.25 1.01 5.78
N ALA A 66 10.27 -0.29 6.14
CA ALA A 66 11.47 -1.00 6.52
C ALA A 66 12.52 -1.05 5.40
N ASP A 67 12.05 -1.30 4.17
CA ASP A 67 12.91 -1.33 2.98
C ASP A 67 13.57 0.03 2.72
N LYS A 68 12.88 1.12 3.02
CA LYS A 68 13.39 2.49 2.92
C LYS A 68 14.30 2.90 4.08
N LEU A 69 13.98 2.45 5.30
CA LEU A 69 14.68 2.83 6.52
C LEU A 69 16.04 2.17 6.66
N LEU A 70 16.18 0.93 6.21
CA LEU A 70 17.36 0.11 6.47
C LEU A 70 18.32 0.10 5.28
N PRO A 71 19.45 0.79 5.31
CA PRO A 71 20.41 0.78 4.21
C PRO A 71 21.09 -0.59 4.09
N ARG A 72 21.10 -1.15 2.88
CA ARG A 72 21.74 -2.45 2.57
C ARG A 72 23.22 -2.48 2.91
N ARG A 73 23.90 -1.36 2.70
CA ARG A 73 25.33 -1.21 3.04
C ARG A 73 25.67 -1.46 4.52
N ALA A 74 24.65 -1.45 5.40
CA ALA A 74 24.84 -1.75 6.82
C ALA A 74 24.73 -3.26 7.13
N ALA A 75 24.33 -4.10 6.17
CA ALA A 75 24.35 -5.55 6.33
C ALA A 75 25.78 -6.10 6.28
N ALA A 76 26.01 -7.28 6.88
CA ALA A 76 27.34 -7.88 6.98
C ALA A 76 27.99 -8.15 5.61
N ASP A 77 27.17 -8.50 4.61
CA ASP A 77 27.57 -8.71 3.22
C ASP A 77 27.32 -7.47 2.33
N ALA A 78 26.93 -6.35 2.95
CA ALA A 78 26.49 -5.11 2.29
C ALA A 78 25.30 -5.27 1.35
N TRP A 79 24.55 -6.38 1.46
CA TRP A 79 23.46 -6.70 0.57
C TRP A 79 22.22 -7.27 1.26
N THR A 80 22.36 -8.39 2.00
CA THR A 80 21.26 -9.14 2.60
C THR A 80 20.96 -8.69 4.02
N ARG A 81 19.86 -8.00 4.21
CA ARG A 81 19.41 -7.56 5.54
C ARG A 81 18.63 -8.68 6.21
N GLN A 82 18.82 -8.85 7.51
CA GLN A 82 18.00 -9.71 8.36
C GLN A 82 16.97 -8.85 9.08
N ILE A 83 15.70 -8.92 8.70
CA ILE A 83 14.65 -8.00 9.15
C ILE A 83 13.55 -8.78 9.87
N VAL A 84 13.31 -8.42 11.12
CA VAL A 84 12.15 -8.89 11.87
C VAL A 84 11.15 -7.75 11.98
N LEU A 85 9.99 -7.90 11.34
CA LEU A 85 8.96 -6.88 11.33
C LEU A 85 7.76 -7.32 12.18
N HIS A 86 7.52 -6.60 13.27
CA HIS A 86 6.36 -6.80 14.13
C HIS A 86 5.20 -5.98 13.60
N LEU A 87 4.12 -6.67 13.20
CA LEU A 87 2.94 -6.09 12.55
C LEU A 87 1.72 -6.12 13.44
N PRO A 88 0.92 -5.05 13.51
CA PRO A 88 -0.43 -5.12 14.05
C PRO A 88 -1.31 -5.87 13.03
N ALA A 89 -1.66 -7.10 13.33
CA ALA A 89 -2.42 -7.92 12.40
C ALA A 89 -3.40 -8.84 13.14
N PRO A 90 -4.57 -9.12 12.56
CA PRO A 90 -5.54 -10.04 13.15
C PRO A 90 -5.02 -11.49 13.14
N LYS A 91 -5.61 -12.33 14.00
CA LYS A 91 -5.20 -13.74 14.17
C LYS A 91 -4.96 -14.54 12.88
N PRO A 92 -5.77 -14.44 11.80
CA PRO A 92 -5.50 -15.18 10.56
C PRO A 92 -4.12 -14.95 9.96
N TRP A 93 -3.53 -13.80 10.21
CA TRP A 93 -2.21 -13.44 9.69
C TRP A 93 -1.06 -14.23 10.29
N SER A 94 -1.25 -14.82 11.48
CA SER A 94 -0.23 -15.70 12.07
C SER A 94 0.05 -16.93 11.22
N ALA A 95 -0.99 -17.46 10.53
CA ALA A 95 -0.83 -18.59 9.62
C ALA A 95 -0.18 -18.19 8.28
N LEU A 96 -0.40 -16.95 7.82
CA LEU A 96 0.11 -16.45 6.54
C LEU A 96 1.53 -15.86 6.65
N ALA A 97 1.98 -15.52 7.85
CA ALA A 97 3.26 -14.84 8.05
C ALA A 97 4.48 -15.62 7.49
N PRO A 98 4.58 -16.96 7.60
CA PRO A 98 5.68 -17.72 7.01
C PRO A 98 5.70 -17.62 5.47
N ASP A 99 4.55 -17.71 4.83
CA ASP A 99 4.43 -17.63 3.37
C ASP A 99 4.76 -16.25 2.85
N LEU A 100 4.24 -15.21 3.53
CA LEU A 100 4.57 -13.85 3.19
C LEU A 100 6.06 -13.53 3.45
N SER A 101 6.66 -14.08 4.50
CA SER A 101 8.11 -13.94 4.72
C SER A 101 8.92 -14.54 3.57
N ARG A 102 8.56 -15.74 3.09
CA ARG A 102 9.21 -16.36 1.91
C ARG A 102 9.03 -15.53 0.64
N LEU A 103 7.83 -15.01 0.41
CA LEU A 103 7.58 -14.11 -0.71
C LEU A 103 8.45 -12.85 -0.65
N LEU A 104 8.58 -12.26 0.53
CA LEU A 104 9.42 -11.07 0.73
C LEU A 104 10.91 -11.36 0.54
N ASN A 105 11.39 -12.52 1.00
CA ASN A 105 12.76 -12.96 0.75
C ASN A 105 13.05 -13.01 -0.75
N PHE A 106 12.14 -13.61 -1.52
CA PHE A 106 12.25 -13.66 -2.98
C PHE A 106 12.19 -12.27 -3.62
N LEU A 107 11.20 -11.46 -3.21
CA LEU A 107 10.94 -10.14 -3.81
C LEU A 107 12.08 -9.15 -3.56
N THR A 108 12.68 -9.16 -2.37
CA THR A 108 13.64 -8.13 -1.95
C THR A 108 15.08 -8.62 -1.92
N GLY A 109 15.32 -9.92 -1.84
CA GLY A 109 16.63 -10.51 -1.60
C GLY A 109 17.13 -10.32 -0.17
N ASP A 110 16.22 -10.09 0.78
CA ASP A 110 16.51 -9.97 2.22
C ASP A 110 15.91 -11.14 2.99
N ASP A 111 16.37 -11.39 4.20
CA ASP A 111 15.81 -12.38 5.12
C ASP A 111 14.73 -11.73 5.99
N TRP A 112 13.48 -11.96 5.66
CA TRP A 112 12.34 -11.43 6.39
C TRP A 112 11.77 -12.44 7.38
N THR A 113 11.44 -11.96 8.56
CA THR A 113 10.61 -12.66 9.54
C THR A 113 9.46 -11.74 9.95
N LEU A 114 8.24 -12.07 9.56
CA LEU A 114 7.06 -11.34 9.98
C LEU A 114 6.53 -11.91 11.30
N LYS A 115 6.28 -11.02 12.26
CA LYS A 115 5.70 -11.36 13.57
C LYS A 115 4.39 -10.60 13.78
N PRO A 116 3.26 -11.19 13.34
CA PRO A 116 1.93 -10.63 13.62
C PRO A 116 1.68 -10.56 15.12
N ARG A 117 1.10 -9.45 15.58
CA ARG A 117 0.65 -9.28 16.95
C ARG A 117 -0.78 -8.80 17.00
N ALA A 118 -1.58 -9.38 17.88
CA ALA A 118 -2.94 -8.93 18.12
C ALA A 118 -2.88 -7.65 18.97
N THR A 119 -3.33 -6.54 18.44
CA THR A 119 -3.35 -5.25 19.16
C THR A 119 -4.72 -4.91 19.72
N GLY A 120 -5.78 -5.57 19.24
CA GLY A 120 -7.16 -5.23 19.57
C GLY A 120 -7.60 -3.85 19.07
N ILE A 121 -6.73 -3.14 18.33
CA ILE A 121 -7.00 -1.80 17.83
C ILE A 121 -7.26 -1.87 16.33
N ASP A 122 -8.34 -1.25 15.91
CA ASP A 122 -8.54 -0.89 14.51
C ASP A 122 -7.46 0.14 14.14
N PRO A 123 -6.74 -0.01 13.04
CA PRO A 123 -5.72 0.96 12.61
C PRO A 123 -6.26 2.38 12.34
N GLY A 124 -7.54 2.63 12.63
CA GLY A 124 -8.07 4.00 12.63
C GLY A 124 -8.18 4.63 11.26
N PHE A 125 -8.27 3.82 10.20
CA PHE A 125 -8.57 4.36 8.88
C PHE A 125 -9.93 5.04 8.91
N LEU A 126 -9.90 6.36 8.87
CA LEU A 126 -11.11 7.18 8.86
C LEU A 126 -11.89 6.90 7.58
N LYS A 127 -13.17 6.63 7.74
CA LYS A 127 -14.08 6.43 6.63
C LYS A 127 -14.49 7.79 6.08
N ALA A 128 -14.07 8.10 4.87
CA ALA A 128 -14.63 9.21 4.11
C ALA A 128 -15.89 8.76 3.36
N ALA A 129 -16.83 9.68 3.14
CA ALA A 129 -18.04 9.37 2.39
C ALA A 129 -17.70 9.17 0.90
N TRP A 130 -18.24 8.12 0.29
CA TRP A 130 -18.16 7.93 -1.15
C TRP A 130 -18.92 9.04 -1.88
N PRO A 131 -18.26 9.81 -2.77
CA PRO A 131 -18.84 11.05 -3.31
C PRO A 131 -19.78 10.82 -4.51
N HIS A 132 -20.04 9.58 -4.89
CA HIS A 132 -20.81 9.27 -6.10
C HIS A 132 -22.05 8.43 -5.82
N PRO A 133 -23.12 8.55 -6.62
CA PRO A 133 -24.29 7.69 -6.51
C PRO A 133 -24.09 6.29 -7.11
N TRP A 134 -22.94 6.04 -7.76
CA TRP A 134 -22.59 4.77 -8.38
C TRP A 134 -21.49 4.02 -7.62
N ARG A 135 -21.43 2.70 -7.81
CA ARG A 135 -20.34 1.86 -7.33
C ARG A 135 -19.42 1.46 -8.50
N PRO A 136 -18.11 1.34 -8.29
CA PRO A 136 -17.20 0.84 -9.30
C PRO A 136 -17.42 -0.65 -9.55
N GLN A 137 -17.19 -1.07 -10.78
CA GLN A 137 -17.20 -2.46 -11.20
C GLN A 137 -15.79 -3.04 -11.22
N ALA A 138 -14.78 -2.16 -11.25
CA ALA A 138 -13.39 -2.53 -11.14
C ALA A 138 -12.56 -1.43 -10.46
N VAL A 139 -11.51 -1.85 -9.80
CA VAL A 139 -10.41 -1.02 -9.33
C VAL A 139 -9.20 -1.33 -10.20
N ALA A 140 -8.53 -0.32 -10.74
CA ALA A 140 -7.35 -0.49 -11.55
C ALA A 140 -6.15 0.22 -10.94
N LEU A 141 -5.00 -0.44 -10.90
CA LEU A 141 -3.75 0.22 -10.52
C LEU A 141 -3.34 1.22 -11.61
N PHE A 142 -3.01 2.44 -11.20
CA PHE A 142 -2.80 3.56 -12.11
C PHE A 142 -1.50 4.29 -11.79
N SER A 143 -0.39 3.78 -12.33
CA SER A 143 0.95 4.31 -12.05
C SER A 143 1.24 5.65 -12.74
N GLY A 144 0.46 6.01 -13.76
CA GLY A 144 0.74 7.14 -14.65
C GLY A 144 1.61 6.79 -15.85
N GLY A 145 1.97 5.50 -16.01
CA GLY A 145 2.64 4.96 -17.21
C GLY A 145 1.64 4.52 -18.27
N LEU A 146 2.17 4.19 -19.46
CA LEU A 146 1.38 3.83 -20.63
C LEU A 146 0.48 2.60 -20.36
N ASP A 147 1.03 1.53 -19.81
CA ASP A 147 0.29 0.28 -19.58
C ASP A 147 -0.93 0.51 -18.66
N SER A 148 -0.74 1.29 -17.58
CA SER A 148 -1.84 1.62 -16.67
C SER A 148 -2.90 2.51 -17.31
N LEU A 149 -2.51 3.39 -18.23
CA LEU A 149 -3.44 4.22 -19.00
C LEU A 149 -4.24 3.38 -19.99
N VAL A 150 -3.57 2.54 -20.78
CA VAL A 150 -4.22 1.65 -21.76
C VAL A 150 -5.17 0.70 -21.05
N GLY A 151 -4.75 0.04 -19.97
CA GLY A 151 -5.65 -0.85 -19.22
C GLY A 151 -6.89 -0.14 -18.64
N ALA A 152 -6.74 1.12 -18.22
CA ALA A 152 -7.91 1.91 -17.80
C ALA A 152 -8.84 2.24 -18.98
N ILE A 153 -8.27 2.57 -20.15
CA ILE A 153 -9.04 2.81 -21.38
C ILE A 153 -9.81 1.55 -21.78
N ASP A 154 -9.16 0.39 -21.84
CA ASP A 154 -9.81 -0.88 -22.22
C ASP A 154 -11.02 -1.20 -21.33
N LEU A 155 -10.87 -1.00 -20.01
CA LEU A 155 -11.99 -1.20 -19.09
C LEU A 155 -13.14 -0.20 -19.30
N LEU A 156 -12.82 1.06 -19.62
CA LEU A 156 -13.81 2.10 -19.88
C LEU A 156 -14.53 1.86 -21.22
N GLU A 157 -13.81 1.44 -22.26
CA GLU A 157 -14.39 1.02 -23.55
C GLU A 157 -15.30 -0.20 -23.37
N ALA A 158 -14.93 -1.14 -22.50
CA ALA A 158 -15.77 -2.27 -22.11
C ALA A 158 -17.00 -1.87 -21.25
N GLY A 159 -17.26 -0.59 -21.09
CA GLY A 159 -18.44 -0.07 -20.40
C GLY A 159 -18.31 -0.03 -18.87
N LYS A 160 -17.16 -0.33 -18.26
CA LYS A 160 -16.97 -0.38 -16.80
C LYS A 160 -16.95 1.01 -16.18
N ARG A 161 -17.36 1.09 -14.90
CA ARG A 161 -17.10 2.23 -14.01
C ARG A 161 -15.91 1.90 -13.13
N LEU A 162 -14.91 2.77 -13.10
CA LEU A 162 -13.62 2.50 -12.48
C LEU A 162 -13.33 3.40 -11.29
N VAL A 163 -12.64 2.81 -10.32
CA VAL A 163 -11.73 3.54 -9.44
C VAL A 163 -10.31 3.26 -9.93
N VAL A 164 -9.57 4.30 -10.28
CA VAL A 164 -8.14 4.20 -10.60
C VAL A 164 -7.33 4.62 -9.38
N VAL A 165 -6.44 3.74 -8.92
CA VAL A 165 -5.65 3.93 -7.69
C VAL A 165 -4.22 4.24 -8.05
N SER A 166 -3.76 5.41 -7.63
CA SER A 166 -2.38 5.88 -7.81
C SER A 166 -1.68 5.99 -6.47
N ARG A 167 -0.38 5.78 -6.48
CA ARG A 167 0.51 6.08 -5.36
C ARG A 167 1.59 7.05 -5.82
N TYR A 168 1.87 8.06 -5.01
CA TYR A 168 2.96 9.01 -5.27
C TYR A 168 3.76 9.31 -3.99
N ASP A 169 4.99 9.73 -4.20
CA ASP A 169 5.91 10.20 -3.17
C ASP A 169 6.43 11.62 -3.44
N PHE A 170 6.22 12.14 -4.67
CA PHE A 170 6.59 13.50 -5.07
C PHE A 170 5.54 14.12 -6.00
N GLY A 171 5.46 15.45 -5.97
CA GLY A 171 4.38 16.21 -6.61
C GLY A 171 4.32 16.09 -8.14
N GLN A 172 5.45 15.94 -8.83
CA GLN A 172 5.45 15.79 -10.29
C GLN A 172 4.70 14.53 -10.74
N LEU A 173 4.93 13.40 -10.06
CA LEU A 173 4.21 12.15 -10.36
C LEU A 173 2.71 12.29 -10.08
N ALA A 174 2.35 12.92 -8.96
CA ALA A 174 0.95 13.22 -8.64
C ALA A 174 0.28 14.03 -9.75
N SER A 175 0.95 15.08 -10.25
CA SER A 175 0.41 15.93 -11.33
C SER A 175 0.17 15.15 -12.63
N ILE A 176 1.08 14.25 -13.01
CA ILE A 176 0.91 13.39 -14.18
C ILE A 176 -0.32 12.47 -13.99
N GLN A 177 -0.40 11.78 -12.86
CA GLN A 177 -1.50 10.88 -12.55
C GLN A 177 -2.85 11.60 -12.52
N GLN A 178 -2.93 12.77 -11.89
CA GLN A 178 -4.12 13.61 -11.86
C GLN A 178 -4.52 14.12 -13.26
N GLY A 179 -3.53 14.55 -14.06
CA GLY A 179 -3.76 15.02 -15.43
C GLY A 179 -4.35 13.93 -16.33
N LEU A 180 -3.80 12.71 -16.26
CA LEU A 180 -4.31 11.56 -17.02
C LEU A 180 -5.70 11.15 -16.54
N ALA A 181 -5.94 11.08 -15.23
CA ALA A 181 -7.26 10.78 -14.69
C ALA A 181 -8.31 11.82 -15.07
N ALA A 182 -7.93 13.11 -15.09
CA ALA A 182 -8.80 14.19 -15.56
C ALA A 182 -9.11 14.06 -17.06
N ALA A 183 -8.15 13.61 -17.87
CA ALA A 183 -8.39 13.34 -19.28
C ALA A 183 -9.37 12.19 -19.49
N LEU A 184 -9.23 11.10 -18.75
CA LEU A 184 -10.20 9.98 -18.76
C LEU A 184 -11.61 10.47 -18.35
N LYS A 185 -11.72 11.27 -17.28
CA LYS A 185 -13.01 11.84 -16.86
C LYS A 185 -13.65 12.73 -17.93
N ARG A 186 -12.86 13.55 -18.63
CA ARG A 186 -13.40 14.40 -19.71
C ARG A 186 -13.90 13.58 -20.88
N HIS A 187 -13.23 12.49 -21.22
CA HIS A 187 -13.56 11.67 -22.37
C HIS A 187 -14.76 10.73 -22.12
N TYR A 188 -14.73 10.03 -20.98
CA TYR A 188 -15.72 8.99 -20.66
C TYR A 188 -16.87 9.47 -19.77
N GLY A 189 -16.75 10.64 -19.18
CA GLY A 189 -17.73 11.22 -18.25
C GLY A 189 -17.35 11.09 -16.78
N PRO A 190 -17.79 12.04 -15.94
CA PRO A 190 -17.45 12.09 -14.51
C PRO A 190 -18.00 10.91 -13.70
N ASP A 191 -19.08 10.27 -14.20
CA ASP A 191 -19.72 9.13 -13.54
C ASP A 191 -19.10 7.78 -13.92
N ARG A 192 -18.01 7.79 -14.67
CA ARG A 192 -17.34 6.58 -15.15
C ARG A 192 -15.99 6.34 -14.46
N VAL A 193 -15.35 7.39 -13.98
CA VAL A 193 -13.98 7.32 -13.43
C VAL A 193 -13.89 8.10 -12.13
N HIS A 194 -13.37 7.47 -11.10
CA HIS A 194 -12.92 8.14 -9.87
C HIS A 194 -11.43 7.87 -9.67
N HIS A 195 -10.65 8.92 -9.37
CA HIS A 195 -9.21 8.81 -9.11
C HIS A 195 -8.95 8.93 -7.61
N LEU A 196 -8.30 7.91 -7.06
CA LEU A 196 -7.76 7.90 -5.70
C LEU A 196 -6.23 8.01 -5.79
N GLY A 197 -5.71 9.20 -5.50
CA GLY A 197 -4.27 9.43 -5.42
C GLY A 197 -3.82 9.35 -3.98
N VAL A 198 -2.98 8.38 -3.65
CA VAL A 198 -2.51 8.13 -2.29
C VAL A 198 -1.04 8.52 -2.15
N ARG A 199 -0.77 9.45 -1.24
CA ARG A 199 0.59 9.74 -0.83
C ARG A 199 1.04 8.72 0.20
N VAL A 200 2.18 8.08 -0.06
CA VAL A 200 2.90 7.27 0.93
C VAL A 200 4.36 7.65 0.84
N GLN A 201 4.85 8.36 1.84
CA GLN A 201 6.20 8.90 1.87
C GLN A 201 6.89 8.58 3.19
N PHE A 202 8.14 8.16 3.09
CA PHE A 202 9.04 8.04 4.21
C PHE A 202 10.11 9.13 4.08
N PRO A 203 10.05 10.21 4.90
CA PRO A 203 10.84 11.43 4.66
C PRO A 203 12.34 11.18 4.70
N GLU A 204 12.79 10.37 5.65
CA GLU A 204 14.18 10.02 5.82
C GLU A 204 14.44 8.63 5.23
N SER A 205 14.64 8.58 3.92
CA SER A 205 14.86 7.33 3.19
C SER A 205 16.35 7.14 2.85
N PRO A 206 17.13 6.53 3.75
CA PRO A 206 18.56 6.31 3.52
C PRO A 206 18.82 5.25 2.45
N GLU A 207 17.80 4.45 2.08
CA GLU A 207 17.90 3.43 1.05
C GLU A 207 17.07 3.81 -0.17
N LEU A 208 17.73 3.83 -1.34
CA LEU A 208 17.07 4.03 -2.64
C LEU A 208 16.65 2.68 -3.21
N THR A 209 15.44 2.27 -2.91
CA THR A 209 14.91 0.97 -3.36
C THR A 209 13.52 1.10 -3.95
N LEU A 210 13.22 0.21 -4.91
CA LEU A 210 11.90 0.06 -5.52
C LEU A 210 11.35 -1.37 -5.35
N ARG A 211 12.07 -2.27 -4.65
CA ARG A 211 11.77 -3.70 -4.60
C ARG A 211 10.42 -4.01 -3.95
N SER A 212 10.08 -3.29 -2.89
CA SER A 212 8.79 -3.44 -2.19
C SER A 212 7.64 -2.59 -2.79
N ARG A 213 7.93 -1.83 -3.85
CA ARG A 213 6.96 -0.90 -4.46
C ARG A 213 5.73 -1.61 -5.00
N SER A 214 5.92 -2.70 -5.74
CA SER A 214 4.81 -3.47 -6.33
C SER A 214 3.89 -4.05 -5.27
N LEU A 215 4.45 -4.54 -4.15
CA LEU A 215 3.68 -5.02 -3.02
C LEU A 215 2.77 -3.92 -2.44
N LEU A 216 3.30 -2.70 -2.28
CA LEU A 216 2.52 -1.57 -1.78
C LEU A 216 1.39 -1.19 -2.75
N TYR A 217 1.67 -1.12 -4.06
CA TYR A 217 0.64 -0.85 -5.06
C TYR A 217 -0.47 -1.90 -5.03
N LEU A 218 -0.10 -3.18 -5.00
CA LEU A 218 -1.06 -4.28 -4.91
C LEU A 218 -1.93 -4.17 -3.65
N ALA A 219 -1.32 -3.86 -2.52
CA ALA A 219 -2.04 -3.73 -1.25
C ALA A 219 -3.01 -2.55 -1.25
N LEU A 220 -2.64 -1.42 -1.83
CA LEU A 220 -3.51 -0.26 -1.99
C LEU A 220 -4.71 -0.60 -2.88
N GLY A 221 -4.46 -1.21 -4.03
CA GLY A 221 -5.54 -1.63 -4.94
C GLY A 221 -6.48 -2.65 -4.31
N LEU A 222 -5.93 -3.67 -3.63
CA LEU A 222 -6.73 -4.70 -2.96
C LEU A 222 -7.58 -4.12 -1.82
N ALA A 223 -7.01 -3.25 -1.00
CA ALA A 223 -7.77 -2.60 0.07
C ALA A 223 -8.89 -1.73 -0.50
N THR A 224 -8.64 -1.02 -1.59
CA THR A 224 -9.67 -0.24 -2.28
C THR A 224 -10.76 -1.14 -2.85
N ALA A 225 -10.43 -2.22 -3.55
CA ALA A 225 -11.42 -3.14 -4.11
C ALA A 225 -12.28 -3.77 -3.00
N ALA A 226 -11.65 -4.23 -1.92
CA ALA A 226 -12.36 -4.82 -0.78
C ALA A 226 -13.31 -3.85 -0.07
N ALA A 227 -13.04 -2.54 -0.13
CA ALA A 227 -13.92 -1.52 0.43
C ALA A 227 -15.21 -1.30 -0.38
N PHE A 228 -15.27 -1.79 -1.60
CA PHE A 228 -16.49 -1.79 -2.44
C PHE A 228 -17.24 -3.12 -2.40
N GLY A 229 -16.74 -4.10 -1.68
CA GLY A 229 -17.37 -5.39 -1.45
C GLY A 229 -16.77 -6.54 -2.25
N ASP A 230 -17.17 -7.75 -1.86
CA ASP A 230 -16.74 -8.97 -2.50
C ASP A 230 -17.19 -9.00 -3.98
N GLY A 231 -16.28 -9.45 -4.86
CA GLY A 231 -16.52 -9.48 -6.30
C GLY A 231 -16.13 -8.23 -7.06
N THR A 232 -15.68 -7.15 -6.40
CA THR A 232 -15.06 -6.02 -7.07
C THR A 232 -13.73 -6.44 -7.69
N LEU A 233 -13.59 -6.31 -9.01
CA LEU A 233 -12.39 -6.72 -9.74
C LEU A 233 -11.22 -5.79 -9.42
N LEU A 234 -10.06 -6.35 -9.13
CA LEU A 234 -8.79 -5.62 -9.11
C LEU A 234 -8.04 -5.90 -10.41
N TYR A 235 -7.73 -4.84 -11.13
CA TYR A 235 -6.99 -4.88 -12.38
C TYR A 235 -5.56 -4.39 -12.20
N LEU A 236 -4.60 -5.21 -12.63
CA LEU A 236 -3.18 -4.90 -12.67
C LEU A 236 -2.76 -4.82 -14.14
N PRO A 237 -2.76 -3.63 -14.74
CA PRO A 237 -2.32 -3.49 -16.13
C PRO A 237 -0.80 -3.69 -16.22
N GLU A 238 -0.41 -4.79 -16.85
CA GLU A 238 0.98 -5.16 -17.10
C GLU A 238 1.12 -5.54 -18.57
N ASN A 239 2.22 -5.17 -19.20
CA ASN A 239 2.51 -5.67 -20.53
C ASN A 239 3.12 -7.08 -20.44
N GLY A 240 2.73 -7.97 -21.34
CA GLY A 240 3.15 -9.36 -21.32
C GLY A 240 4.67 -9.59 -21.50
N TRP A 241 5.44 -8.57 -21.92
CA TRP A 241 6.89 -8.65 -22.07
C TRP A 241 7.65 -8.51 -20.74
N VAL A 242 7.04 -7.88 -19.76
CA VAL A 242 7.65 -7.67 -18.44
C VAL A 242 7.25 -8.75 -17.45
N SER A 243 6.13 -9.44 -17.69
CA SER A 243 5.56 -10.45 -16.79
C SER A 243 6.02 -11.90 -17.08
N HIS A 244 6.95 -12.08 -18.00
CA HIS A 244 7.54 -13.39 -18.35
C HIS A 244 8.97 -13.53 -17.87
#